data_92299eb2d8db8a8250bcc0051156fdad
#
_entry.id   92299eb2d8db8a8250bcc0051156fdad
#
_cell.length_a   1.000
_cell.length_b   1.000
_cell.length_c   1.000
_cell.angle_alpha   90.00
_cell.angle_beta   90.00
_cell.angle_gamma   90.00
#
_symmetry.space_group_name_H-M   'P 1'
#
loop_
_entity.id
_entity.type
_entity.pdbx_description
1 polymer ?
#
loop_
_entity_poly.entity_id
_entity_poly.type
_entity_poly.pdbx_seq_one_letter_code
_entity_poly.pdbx_strand_id
1 'polypeptide(L)'
;MCIRDSPNAIRVFQEFKDAGKPLIKYGIRLDSGDLAYLSKEARKMLDEAGFPEATICASNDLDEFLLHDLKMQGAAIDSWGVGTNLITSKDCPSFGGVYKLAAIQNEKGEFVPKIKISENTEKITNPGNKTIYRIYEKASGKIKADLICFADEVIDPKQDLLPVSYTHLRAHETSAHL
;
A
#
# COMPACT_ATOMS: atom_id res chain seq x y z
N MET A 1 18.15 8.71 -17.62
CA MET A 1 19.25 9.69 -17.78
C MET A 1 20.53 9.05 -17.27
N CYS A 2 21.60 9.13 -17.96
CA CYS A 2 22.88 8.62 -17.50
C CYS A 2 23.78 9.78 -17.07
N ILE A 3 24.92 9.47 -16.46
CA ILE A 3 25.93 10.50 -16.09
C ILE A 3 26.26 11.44 -17.25
N ARG A 4 26.16 10.96 -18.49
CA ARG A 4 26.43 11.78 -19.71
C ARG A 4 25.37 12.87 -19.95
N ASP A 5 24.18 12.71 -19.40
CA ASP A 5 23.06 13.64 -19.63
C ASP A 5 23.00 14.75 -18.58
N SER A 6 23.60 14.53 -17.39
CA SER A 6 23.66 15.55 -16.34
C SER A 6 24.37 16.84 -16.78
N PRO A 7 25.51 16.80 -17.49
CA PRO A 7 26.12 18.00 -18.06
C PRO A 7 25.21 18.75 -19.03
N ASN A 8 24.41 18.05 -19.81
CA ASN A 8 23.46 18.69 -20.73
C ASN A 8 22.33 19.41 -19.98
N ALA A 9 21.83 18.81 -18.90
CA ALA A 9 20.84 19.46 -18.06
C ALA A 9 21.40 20.73 -17.38
N ILE A 10 22.62 20.65 -16.85
CA ILE A 10 23.34 21.77 -16.25
C ILE A 10 23.51 22.91 -17.27
N ARG A 11 23.89 22.59 -18.51
CA ARG A 11 24.00 23.58 -19.58
C ARG A 11 22.67 24.28 -19.83
N VAL A 12 21.59 23.54 -19.91
CA VAL A 12 20.25 24.12 -20.10
C VAL A 12 19.88 25.04 -18.93
N PHE A 13 20.16 24.63 -17.69
CA PHE A 13 19.89 25.47 -16.53
C PHE A 13 20.71 26.76 -16.57
N GLN A 14 21.98 26.70 -17.02
CA GLN A 14 22.83 27.88 -17.19
C GLN A 14 22.32 28.80 -18.28
N GLU A 15 21.89 28.27 -19.42
CA GLU A 15 21.28 29.05 -20.50
C GLU A 15 20.03 29.81 -20.04
N PHE A 16 19.20 29.19 -19.20
CA PHE A 16 18.04 29.86 -18.61
C PHE A 16 18.44 30.98 -17.65
N LYS A 17 19.44 30.74 -16.81
CA LYS A 17 19.97 31.72 -15.86
C LYS A 17 20.58 32.92 -16.59
N ASP A 18 21.37 32.66 -17.61
CA ASP A 18 22.03 33.71 -18.43
C ASP A 18 21.03 34.54 -19.22
N ALA A 19 19.91 33.91 -19.64
CA ALA A 19 18.79 34.60 -20.29
C ALA A 19 17.89 35.38 -19.32
N GLY A 20 18.21 35.42 -18.03
CA GLY A 20 17.40 36.07 -17.01
C GLY A 20 16.01 35.42 -16.78
N LYS A 21 15.83 34.18 -17.19
CA LYS A 21 14.59 33.42 -17.01
C LYS A 21 14.54 32.78 -15.64
N PRO A 22 13.40 32.82 -14.91
CA PRO A 22 13.30 32.24 -13.59
C PRO A 22 13.32 30.71 -13.67
N LEU A 23 14.17 30.07 -12.83
CA LEU A 23 14.15 28.63 -12.57
C LEU A 23 13.27 28.36 -11.34
N ILE A 24 11.98 28.14 -11.53
CA ILE A 24 11.02 27.99 -10.42
C ILE A 24 10.99 26.55 -9.89
N LYS A 25 10.91 25.58 -10.80
CA LYS A 25 11.00 24.15 -10.51
C LYS A 25 11.84 23.49 -11.60
N TYR A 26 12.98 22.99 -11.24
CA TYR A 26 13.90 22.38 -12.19
C TYR A 26 14.63 21.21 -11.53
N GLY A 27 15.06 20.28 -12.34
CA GLY A 27 15.74 19.10 -11.84
C GLY A 27 15.98 18.08 -12.94
N ILE A 28 16.42 16.92 -12.53
CA ILE A 28 16.71 15.79 -13.40
C ILE A 28 15.92 14.56 -12.98
N ARG A 29 15.72 13.62 -13.91
CA ARG A 29 15.13 12.32 -13.64
C ARG A 29 16.08 11.20 -13.98
N LEU A 30 16.34 10.33 -13.02
CA LEU A 30 17.08 9.09 -13.17
C LEU A 30 16.10 7.93 -13.33
N ASP A 31 16.27 7.12 -14.39
CA ASP A 31 15.31 6.10 -14.81
C ASP A 31 15.98 4.75 -15.11
N SER A 32 17.27 4.62 -14.86
CA SER A 32 18.00 3.38 -15.16
C SER A 32 19.39 3.39 -14.50
N GLY A 33 19.97 2.21 -14.38
CA GLY A 33 21.28 2.00 -13.78
C GLY A 33 21.24 1.99 -12.25
N ASP A 34 22.39 2.12 -11.62
CA ASP A 34 22.50 2.21 -10.17
C ASP A 34 22.04 3.58 -9.68
N LEU A 35 20.80 3.65 -9.23
CA LEU A 35 20.16 4.89 -8.82
C LEU A 35 20.83 5.52 -7.58
N ALA A 36 21.38 4.71 -6.66
CA ALA A 36 22.09 5.21 -5.50
C ALA A 36 23.39 5.91 -5.89
N TYR A 37 24.20 5.27 -6.71
CA TYR A 37 25.44 5.84 -7.22
C TYR A 37 25.16 7.06 -8.12
N LEU A 38 24.27 6.91 -9.10
CA LEU A 38 23.99 7.97 -10.07
C LEU A 38 23.40 9.22 -9.43
N SER A 39 22.58 9.09 -8.40
CA SER A 39 22.00 10.24 -7.71
C SER A 39 23.06 11.03 -6.93
N LYS A 40 24.01 10.36 -6.31
CA LYS A 40 25.13 11.02 -5.61
C LYS A 40 26.04 11.76 -6.58
N GLU A 41 26.41 11.13 -7.69
CA GLU A 41 27.21 11.77 -8.71
C GLU A 41 26.49 12.96 -9.35
N ALA A 42 25.21 12.80 -9.68
CA ALA A 42 24.41 13.87 -10.22
C ALA A 42 24.27 15.04 -9.24
N ARG A 43 24.06 14.77 -7.96
CA ARG A 43 23.98 15.80 -6.91
C ARG A 43 25.29 16.59 -6.82
N LYS A 44 26.42 15.90 -6.79
CA LYS A 44 27.72 16.53 -6.79
C LYS A 44 27.93 17.46 -8.00
N MET A 45 27.58 16.98 -9.20
CA MET A 45 27.71 17.77 -10.43
C MET A 45 26.82 19.01 -10.41
N LEU A 46 25.59 18.89 -9.91
CA LEU A 46 24.64 20.00 -9.81
C LEU A 46 25.12 21.05 -8.78
N ASP A 47 25.63 20.61 -7.65
CA ASP A 47 26.18 21.51 -6.61
C ASP A 47 27.42 22.26 -7.08
N GLU A 48 28.36 21.55 -7.71
CA GLU A 48 29.59 22.15 -8.30
C GLU A 48 29.26 23.17 -9.40
N ALA A 49 28.16 22.95 -10.13
CA ALA A 49 27.70 23.87 -11.17
C ALA A 49 26.86 25.04 -10.61
N GLY A 50 26.64 25.13 -9.31
CA GLY A 50 25.88 26.22 -8.67
C GLY A 50 24.35 26.07 -8.76
N PHE A 51 23.85 24.83 -8.83
CA PHE A 51 22.41 24.47 -8.84
C PHE A 51 22.01 23.56 -7.65
N PRO A 52 22.27 23.95 -6.39
CA PRO A 52 21.96 23.12 -5.24
C PRO A 52 20.45 22.90 -5.07
N GLU A 53 19.60 23.80 -5.57
CA GLU A 53 18.13 23.71 -5.52
C GLU A 53 17.53 22.80 -6.59
N ALA A 54 18.35 22.30 -7.54
CA ALA A 54 17.88 21.38 -8.56
C ALA A 54 17.49 20.05 -7.93
N THR A 55 16.27 19.56 -8.19
CA THR A 55 15.77 18.31 -7.64
C THR A 55 16.18 17.10 -8.46
N ILE A 56 16.38 15.97 -7.78
CA ILE A 56 16.62 14.68 -8.42
C ILE A 56 15.42 13.77 -8.19
N CYS A 57 14.76 13.39 -9.28
CA CYS A 57 13.66 12.43 -9.27
C CYS A 57 14.17 11.06 -9.73
N ALA A 58 13.82 10.00 -9.05
CA ALA A 58 14.06 8.64 -9.51
C ALA A 58 12.78 7.94 -9.91
N SER A 59 12.87 7.09 -10.91
CA SER A 59 11.81 6.20 -11.39
C SER A 59 12.43 4.88 -11.87
N ASN A 60 11.64 3.97 -12.39
CA ASN A 60 12.01 2.64 -12.85
C ASN A 60 11.69 1.54 -11.84
N ASP A 61 10.52 0.94 -12.01
CA ASP A 61 10.02 -0.23 -11.26
C ASP A 61 10.21 -0.17 -9.73
N LEU A 62 10.10 1.06 -9.20
CA LEU A 62 10.24 1.31 -7.77
C LEU A 62 9.12 0.64 -6.99
N ASP A 63 9.50 0.09 -5.83
CA ASP A 63 8.62 -0.44 -4.80
C ASP A 63 9.11 0.01 -3.40
N GLU A 64 8.39 -0.34 -2.36
CA GLU A 64 8.73 0.04 -0.99
C GLU A 64 10.07 -0.51 -0.53
N PHE A 65 10.46 -1.70 -0.98
CA PHE A 65 11.72 -2.35 -0.61
C PHE A 65 12.89 -1.64 -1.27
N LEU A 66 12.80 -1.40 -2.57
CA LEU A 66 13.85 -0.68 -3.30
C LEU A 66 14.00 0.76 -2.82
N LEU A 67 12.90 1.44 -2.51
CA LEU A 67 12.93 2.77 -1.90
C LEU A 67 13.66 2.76 -0.55
N HIS A 68 13.37 1.77 0.29
CA HIS A 68 14.06 1.61 1.57
C HIS A 68 15.56 1.41 1.37
N ASP A 69 15.93 0.50 0.48
CA ASP A 69 17.34 0.17 0.21
C ASP A 69 18.11 1.35 -0.36
N LEU A 70 17.53 2.09 -1.30
CA LEU A 70 18.14 3.31 -1.86
C LEU A 70 18.37 4.38 -0.79
N LYS A 71 17.42 4.55 0.14
CA LYS A 71 17.60 5.46 1.29
C LYS A 71 18.70 4.98 2.23
N MET A 72 18.77 3.69 2.52
CA MET A 72 19.85 3.13 3.36
C MET A 72 21.24 3.29 2.72
N GLN A 73 21.31 3.25 1.40
CA GLN A 73 22.54 3.52 0.65
C GLN A 73 22.88 5.02 0.58
N GLY A 74 22.05 5.90 1.13
CA GLY A 74 22.26 7.34 1.10
C GLY A 74 22.09 7.96 -0.28
N ALA A 75 21.15 7.45 -1.09
CA ALA A 75 20.83 8.02 -2.39
C ALA A 75 20.37 9.49 -2.24
N ALA A 76 20.88 10.37 -3.09
CA ALA A 76 20.54 11.78 -3.11
C ALA A 76 19.31 12.03 -4.01
N ILE A 77 18.16 11.54 -3.59
CA ILE A 77 16.92 11.57 -4.36
C ILE A 77 15.87 12.34 -3.57
N ASP A 78 15.26 13.36 -4.20
CA ASP A 78 14.28 14.25 -3.59
C ASP A 78 12.83 13.77 -3.82
N SER A 79 12.59 13.06 -4.93
CA SER A 79 11.26 12.59 -5.29
C SER A 79 11.29 11.25 -6.02
N TRP A 80 10.19 10.50 -5.92
CA TRP A 80 10.09 9.14 -6.40
C TRP A 80 8.88 8.97 -7.32
N GLY A 81 9.12 8.48 -8.53
CA GLY A 81 8.07 8.10 -9.47
C GLY A 81 7.74 6.63 -9.34
N VAL A 82 6.84 6.29 -8.41
CA VAL A 82 6.37 4.91 -8.22
C VAL A 82 5.15 4.67 -9.11
N GLY A 83 5.22 3.68 -9.98
CA GLY A 83 4.20 3.41 -11.00
C GLY A 83 3.61 2.01 -10.90
N THR A 84 4.02 1.13 -11.80
CA THR A 84 3.44 -0.20 -12.01
C THR A 84 3.28 -1.01 -10.72
N ASN A 85 4.33 -1.10 -9.91
CA ASN A 85 4.30 -1.91 -8.67
C ASN A 85 3.23 -1.43 -7.68
N LEU A 86 3.02 -0.10 -7.60
CA LEU A 86 2.00 0.49 -6.73
C LEU A 86 0.59 0.30 -7.30
N ILE A 87 0.37 0.64 -8.59
CA ILE A 87 -0.98 0.65 -9.18
C ILE A 87 -1.55 -0.75 -9.37
N THR A 88 -0.67 -1.74 -9.60
CA THR A 88 -1.08 -3.14 -9.76
C THR A 88 -1.12 -3.92 -8.45
N SER A 89 -0.64 -3.31 -7.34
CA SER A 89 -0.41 -4.04 -6.07
C SER A 89 0.37 -5.34 -6.33
N LYS A 90 1.56 -5.23 -6.91
CA LYS A 90 2.33 -6.31 -7.54
C LYS A 90 2.38 -7.61 -6.73
N ASP A 91 2.54 -7.52 -5.41
CA ASP A 91 2.66 -8.69 -4.55
C ASP A 91 1.30 -9.33 -4.20
N CYS A 92 0.22 -8.56 -4.32
CA CYS A 92 -1.14 -9.02 -4.09
C CYS A 92 -2.13 -8.33 -5.05
N PRO A 93 -2.07 -8.64 -6.36
CA PRO A 93 -2.81 -7.92 -7.40
C PRO A 93 -4.33 -8.18 -7.40
N SER A 94 -4.78 -9.13 -6.58
CA SER A 94 -6.20 -9.48 -6.49
C SER A 94 -6.58 -9.93 -5.09
N PHE A 95 -7.78 -9.55 -4.65
CA PHE A 95 -8.37 -10.11 -3.44
C PHE A 95 -9.10 -11.40 -3.77
N GLY A 96 -8.81 -12.47 -3.03
CA GLY A 96 -9.55 -13.72 -3.12
C GLY A 96 -10.97 -13.53 -2.59
N GLY A 97 -11.97 -13.66 -3.47
CA GLY A 97 -13.37 -13.60 -3.08
C GLY A 97 -13.96 -14.99 -2.95
N VAL A 98 -14.73 -15.23 -1.89
CA VAL A 98 -15.48 -16.48 -1.70
C VAL A 98 -16.94 -16.15 -1.42
N TYR A 99 -17.84 -16.77 -2.17
CA TYR A 99 -19.27 -16.68 -1.95
C TYR A 99 -19.81 -18.05 -1.53
N LYS A 100 -20.48 -18.09 -0.39
CA LYS A 100 -21.06 -19.33 0.16
C LYS A 100 -22.45 -19.06 0.71
N LEU A 101 -23.37 -20.00 0.49
CA LEU A 101 -24.68 -19.98 1.10
C LEU A 101 -24.57 -20.16 2.62
N ALA A 102 -25.06 -19.21 3.39
CA ALA A 102 -25.02 -19.23 4.85
C ALA A 102 -26.41 -19.38 5.50
N ALA A 103 -27.47 -18.95 4.83
CA ALA A 103 -28.85 -19.11 5.28
C ALA A 103 -29.82 -19.04 4.11
N ILE A 104 -31.02 -19.60 4.29
CA ILE A 104 -32.16 -19.48 3.36
C ILE A 104 -33.38 -19.00 4.17
N GLN A 105 -34.11 -18.06 3.62
CA GLN A 105 -35.38 -17.63 4.22
C GLN A 105 -36.46 -18.68 3.98
N ASN A 106 -37.18 -19.07 5.04
CA ASN A 106 -38.32 -19.97 4.95
C ASN A 106 -39.61 -19.21 4.57
N GLU A 107 -40.73 -19.93 4.42
CA GLU A 107 -42.04 -19.35 4.07
C GLU A 107 -42.57 -18.36 5.11
N LYS A 108 -42.08 -18.43 6.35
CA LYS A 108 -42.43 -17.51 7.45
C LYS A 108 -41.56 -16.27 7.50
N GLY A 109 -40.57 -16.16 6.59
CA GLY A 109 -39.63 -15.06 6.58
C GLY A 109 -38.42 -15.22 7.52
N GLU A 110 -38.27 -16.38 8.19
CA GLU A 110 -37.16 -16.63 9.12
C GLU A 110 -35.94 -17.19 8.38
N PHE A 111 -34.73 -16.74 8.74
CA PHE A 111 -33.50 -17.26 8.19
C PHE A 111 -33.10 -18.60 8.82
N VAL A 112 -33.16 -19.66 8.04
CA VAL A 112 -32.71 -21.00 8.43
C VAL A 112 -31.24 -21.17 8.05
N PRO A 113 -30.36 -21.38 9.02
CA PRO A 113 -28.93 -21.56 8.76
C PRO A 113 -28.64 -22.72 7.79
N LYS A 114 -27.68 -22.52 6.91
CA LYS A 114 -27.19 -23.56 5.98
C LYS A 114 -25.66 -23.66 6.09
N ILE A 115 -25.18 -24.87 6.02
CA ILE A 115 -23.75 -25.17 6.11
C ILE A 115 -23.31 -26.00 4.91
N LYS A 116 -22.16 -25.68 4.38
CA LYS A 116 -21.48 -26.53 3.41
C LYS A 116 -20.62 -27.54 4.17
N ILE A 117 -20.91 -28.82 4.06
CA ILE A 117 -20.09 -29.91 4.59
C ILE A 117 -18.87 -30.07 3.65
N SER A 118 -17.68 -30.15 4.20
CA SER A 118 -16.44 -30.36 3.48
C SER A 118 -15.43 -31.08 4.36
N GLU A 119 -14.63 -31.95 3.78
CA GLU A 119 -13.50 -32.59 4.49
C GLU A 119 -12.42 -31.58 4.85
N ASN A 120 -12.30 -30.49 4.10
CA ASN A 120 -11.44 -29.38 4.43
C ASN A 120 -12.20 -28.40 5.34
N THR A 121 -11.76 -28.27 6.59
CA THR A 121 -12.36 -27.42 7.61
C THR A 121 -12.39 -25.94 7.19
N GLU A 122 -11.39 -25.47 6.45
CA GLU A 122 -11.34 -24.10 5.91
C GLU A 122 -12.45 -23.82 4.88
N LYS A 123 -13.02 -24.87 4.29
CA LYS A 123 -14.13 -24.74 3.33
C LYS A 123 -15.51 -24.83 3.97
N ILE A 124 -15.57 -25.12 5.26
CA ILE A 124 -16.85 -25.17 5.99
C ILE A 124 -17.40 -23.75 6.12
N THR A 125 -18.68 -23.61 5.79
CA THR A 125 -19.37 -22.31 5.91
C THR A 125 -19.65 -22.02 7.38
N ASN A 126 -19.43 -20.80 7.81
CA ASN A 126 -19.95 -20.30 9.07
C ASN A 126 -21.43 -19.91 8.88
N PRO A 127 -22.42 -20.69 9.38
CA PRO A 127 -23.82 -20.56 8.99
C PRO A 127 -24.54 -19.40 9.70
N GLY A 128 -25.70 -19.04 9.15
CA GLY A 128 -26.61 -18.05 9.72
C GLY A 128 -26.54 -16.68 9.04
N ASN A 129 -27.56 -15.88 9.30
CA ASN A 129 -27.63 -14.49 8.90
C ASN A 129 -26.81 -13.64 9.88
N LYS A 130 -25.70 -13.07 9.42
CA LYS A 130 -24.73 -12.39 10.27
C LYS A 130 -24.49 -10.96 9.83
N THR A 131 -24.04 -10.16 10.78
CA THR A 131 -23.56 -8.80 10.57
C THR A 131 -22.16 -8.62 11.14
N ILE A 132 -21.47 -7.57 10.71
CA ILE A 132 -20.11 -7.25 11.13
C ILE A 132 -20.11 -5.85 11.73
N TYR A 133 -19.52 -5.73 12.94
CA TYR A 133 -19.27 -4.47 13.60
C TYR A 133 -17.77 -4.25 13.72
N ARG A 134 -17.30 -3.10 13.27
CA ARG A 134 -15.92 -2.70 13.45
C ARG A 134 -15.75 -1.94 14.75
N ILE A 135 -14.89 -2.44 15.60
CA ILE A 135 -14.60 -1.89 16.93
C ILE A 135 -13.39 -0.98 16.84
N TYR A 136 -13.55 0.25 17.33
CA TYR A 136 -12.48 1.23 17.40
C TYR A 136 -12.07 1.48 18.84
N GLU A 137 -10.79 1.66 19.08
CA GLU A 137 -10.31 2.17 20.34
C GLU A 137 -10.70 3.63 20.49
N LYS A 138 -11.46 3.95 21.54
CA LYS A 138 -12.04 5.27 21.72
C LYS A 138 -11.01 6.39 21.87
N ALA A 139 -9.86 6.09 22.50
CA ALA A 139 -8.82 7.07 22.74
C ALA A 139 -8.02 7.44 21.49
N SER A 140 -7.71 6.48 20.63
CA SER A 140 -6.83 6.65 19.47
C SER A 140 -7.59 6.71 18.14
N GLY A 141 -8.86 6.28 18.10
CA GLY A 141 -9.64 6.13 16.88
C GLY A 141 -9.15 4.98 15.97
N LYS A 142 -8.21 4.17 16.42
CA LYS A 142 -7.67 3.05 15.64
C LYS A 142 -8.61 1.84 15.68
N ILE A 143 -8.60 1.08 14.60
CA ILE A 143 -9.30 -0.20 14.53
C ILE A 143 -8.65 -1.17 15.52
N LYS A 144 -9.50 -1.79 16.37
CA LYS A 144 -9.08 -2.75 17.38
C LYS A 144 -9.44 -4.18 17.00
N ALA A 145 -10.64 -4.40 16.48
CA ALA A 145 -11.14 -5.71 16.09
C ALA A 145 -12.37 -5.57 15.18
N ASP A 146 -12.72 -6.65 14.49
CA ASP A 146 -14.02 -6.83 13.87
C ASP A 146 -14.79 -7.92 14.61
N LEU A 147 -16.04 -7.65 14.94
CA LEU A 147 -16.97 -8.57 15.60
C LEU A 147 -17.98 -9.09 14.58
N ILE A 148 -18.04 -10.41 14.43
CA ILE A 148 -19.06 -11.09 13.63
C ILE A 148 -20.08 -11.68 14.58
N CYS A 149 -21.36 -11.31 14.45
CA CYS A 149 -22.45 -11.80 15.27
C CYS A 149 -23.69 -12.10 14.40
N PHE A 150 -24.70 -12.74 14.96
CA PHE A 150 -25.99 -12.86 14.29
C PHE A 150 -26.64 -11.48 14.14
N ALA A 151 -27.42 -11.30 13.07
CA ALA A 151 -28.01 -10.00 12.75
C ALA A 151 -29.04 -9.51 13.81
N ASP A 152 -29.62 -10.45 14.55
CA ASP A 152 -30.59 -10.25 15.63
C ASP A 152 -29.97 -10.37 17.04
N GLU A 153 -28.65 -10.59 17.12
CA GLU A 153 -27.95 -10.71 18.39
C GLU A 153 -27.80 -9.36 19.09
N VAL A 154 -28.19 -9.32 20.35
CA VAL A 154 -28.01 -8.13 21.20
C VAL A 154 -26.59 -8.17 21.79
N ILE A 155 -25.74 -7.24 21.34
CA ILE A 155 -24.36 -7.13 21.82
C ILE A 155 -24.36 -6.39 23.16
N ASP A 156 -23.92 -7.06 24.23
CA ASP A 156 -23.64 -6.40 25.50
C ASP A 156 -22.24 -5.78 25.46
N PRO A 157 -22.11 -4.43 25.50
CA PRO A 157 -20.81 -3.78 25.45
C PRO A 157 -19.94 -4.01 26.71
N LYS A 158 -20.49 -4.65 27.74
CA LYS A 158 -19.77 -5.03 28.97
C LYS A 158 -19.27 -6.46 28.95
N GLN A 159 -19.72 -7.25 28.00
CA GLN A 159 -19.29 -8.63 27.88
C GLN A 159 -17.91 -8.70 27.23
N ASP A 160 -17.02 -9.51 27.80
CA ASP A 160 -15.72 -9.78 27.19
C ASP A 160 -15.92 -10.51 25.86
N LEU A 161 -15.38 -9.94 24.80
CA LEU A 161 -15.37 -10.58 23.50
C LEU A 161 -14.33 -11.72 23.56
N LEU A 162 -14.81 -12.96 23.44
CA LEU A 162 -13.90 -14.10 23.32
C LEU A 162 -13.20 -14.04 21.95
N PRO A 163 -11.87 -14.08 21.92
CA PRO A 163 -11.17 -14.18 20.67
C PRO A 163 -11.53 -15.50 20.00
N VAL A 164 -12.09 -15.44 18.79
CA VAL A 164 -12.31 -16.62 17.98
C VAL A 164 -10.96 -17.24 17.63
N SER A 165 -10.85 -18.55 17.75
CA SER A 165 -9.61 -19.30 17.46
C SER A 165 -9.06 -18.94 16.07
N TYR A 166 -7.84 -18.51 16.06
CA TYR A 166 -7.13 -17.96 14.89
C TYR A 166 -7.01 -18.88 13.67
N THR A 167 -7.15 -20.16 13.84
CA THR A 167 -7.11 -21.11 12.72
C THR A 167 -8.26 -20.89 11.73
N HIS A 168 -9.33 -20.29 12.16
CA HIS A 168 -10.47 -19.96 11.30
C HIS A 168 -10.33 -18.64 10.59
N LEU A 169 -9.62 -17.73 11.20
CA LEU A 169 -9.44 -16.38 10.73
C LEU A 169 -8.28 -16.23 9.76
N ARG A 170 -7.40 -17.22 9.69
CA ARG A 170 -6.22 -17.09 8.85
C ARG A 170 -6.54 -16.86 7.38
N ALA A 171 -7.60 -17.43 6.90
CA ALA A 171 -8.06 -17.15 5.56
C ALA A 171 -8.71 -15.77 5.46
N HIS A 172 -9.20 -15.28 6.55
CA HIS A 172 -9.73 -13.94 6.62
C HIS A 172 -8.70 -12.93 6.97
N GLU A 173 -7.76 -13.31 7.79
CA GLU A 173 -6.68 -12.46 8.08
C GLU A 173 -6.13 -11.92 6.92
N THR A 174 -5.89 -12.78 6.06
CA THR A 174 -5.33 -12.32 4.91
C THR A 174 -6.28 -11.50 4.16
N SER A 175 -7.47 -11.71 4.13
CA SER A 175 -8.42 -10.81 3.51
C SER A 175 -8.80 -9.70 4.45
N ALA A 176 -8.78 -9.94 5.67
CA ALA A 176 -8.95 -9.02 6.64
C ALA A 176 -7.75 -8.37 6.94
N HIS A 177 -6.82 -8.84 6.54
CA HIS A 177 -5.92 -8.15 6.54
C HIS A 177 -6.37 -7.14 6.21
N LEU A 178 -6.95 -7.04 6.16
CA LEU A 178 -8.02 -6.91 6.88
C LEU A 178 -7.87 -5.59 7.02
#